data_77b6cd5d94419464f99885a8c0d6bfe0
#
_entry.id   77b6cd5d94419464f99885a8c0d6bfe0
#
_cell.length_a   1.000
_cell.length_b   1.000
_cell.length_c   1.000
_cell.angle_alpha   90.00
_cell.angle_beta   90.00
_cell.angle_gamma   90.00
#
_symmetry.space_group_name_H-M   'P 1'
#
loop_
_entity.id
_entity.type
_entity.pdbx_description
1 polymer ?
#
loop_
_entity_poly.entity_id
_entity_poly.type
_entity_poly.pdbx_seq_one_letter_code
_entity_poly.pdbx_strand_id
1 'polypeptide(L)'
;MVQPTGIHHIAIMTGDMKKQIEFFSDVLGAPLVAIFDMHGVPGGIHAFLKLDGGCYFSLVQLPETAETPITLGLTHAGTGAGNSAPGTMQHLAFYVADENRLIAMRDRIRTKGVNVIGPLNHGMCKSIYFAGPEQITLEVACPGM
;
A
#
# COMPACT_ATOMS: atom_id res chain seq x y z
N MET A 1 -15.55 -11.88 -24.96
CA MET A 1 -15.90 -11.89 -23.51
C MET A 1 -15.31 -10.63 -22.89
N VAL A 2 -16.13 -9.87 -22.13
CA VAL A 2 -15.64 -8.69 -21.41
C VAL A 2 -14.92 -9.14 -20.13
N GLN A 3 -13.74 -8.60 -19.85
CA GLN A 3 -12.98 -8.87 -18.64
C GLN A 3 -12.38 -7.58 -18.08
N PRO A 4 -12.09 -7.51 -16.78
CA PRO A 4 -11.34 -6.38 -16.24
C PRO A 4 -9.98 -6.25 -16.92
N THR A 5 -9.56 -5.01 -17.19
CA THR A 5 -8.28 -4.71 -17.86
C THR A 5 -7.20 -4.24 -16.90
N GLY A 6 -7.52 -4.11 -15.62
CA GLY A 6 -6.60 -3.66 -14.59
C GLY A 6 -7.32 -3.38 -13.29
N ILE A 7 -6.63 -2.71 -12.38
CA ILE A 7 -7.15 -2.30 -11.09
C ILE A 7 -7.42 -0.79 -11.14
N HIS A 8 -8.65 -0.38 -10.82
CA HIS A 8 -9.00 1.04 -10.72
C HIS A 8 -8.48 1.63 -9.41
N HIS A 9 -8.77 0.98 -8.30
CA HIS A 9 -8.24 1.35 -6.99
C HIS A 9 -8.25 0.17 -6.03
N ILE A 10 -7.43 0.27 -4.99
CA ILE A 10 -7.40 -0.64 -3.85
C ILE A 10 -7.70 0.19 -2.61
N ALA A 11 -8.64 -0.25 -1.79
CA ALA A 11 -9.01 0.42 -0.56
C ALA A 11 -8.50 -0.35 0.66
N ILE A 12 -7.76 0.34 1.52
CA ILE A 12 -7.21 -0.19 2.77
C ILE A 12 -7.85 0.55 3.94
N MET A 13 -8.18 -0.18 4.98
CA MET A 13 -8.67 0.41 6.24
C MET A 13 -7.54 1.12 6.98
N THR A 14 -7.87 2.23 7.62
CA THR A 14 -6.94 2.94 8.51
C THR A 14 -7.67 3.48 9.74
N GLY A 15 -7.00 3.45 10.88
CA GLY A 15 -7.41 4.15 12.10
C GLY A 15 -6.77 5.54 12.24
N ASP A 16 -5.87 5.91 11.31
CA ASP A 16 -5.17 7.21 11.32
C ASP A 16 -4.99 7.71 9.88
N MET A 17 -6.02 8.36 9.38
CA MET A 17 -6.08 8.85 7.99
C MET A 17 -4.92 9.79 7.66
N LYS A 18 -4.62 10.73 8.57
CA LYS A 18 -3.55 11.72 8.36
C LYS A 18 -2.19 11.04 8.21
N LYS A 19 -1.86 10.11 9.11
CA LYS A 19 -0.59 9.41 9.10
C LYS A 19 -0.41 8.55 7.83
N GLN A 20 -1.45 7.88 7.39
CA GLN A 20 -1.41 7.08 6.16
C GLN A 20 -1.28 7.97 4.92
N ILE A 21 -2.01 9.06 4.84
CA ILE A 21 -1.89 10.01 3.72
C ILE A 21 -0.46 10.57 3.66
N GLU A 22 0.10 10.99 4.79
CA GLU A 22 1.48 11.50 4.86
C GLU A 22 2.48 10.45 4.40
N PHE A 23 2.32 9.21 4.82
CA PHE A 23 3.20 8.12 4.40
C PHE A 23 3.14 7.90 2.88
N PHE A 24 1.97 7.69 2.32
CA PHE A 24 1.85 7.40 0.89
C PHE A 24 2.17 8.60 -0.01
N SER A 25 1.90 9.82 0.44
CA SER A 25 2.24 11.02 -0.34
C SER A 25 3.71 11.41 -0.21
N ASP A 26 4.27 11.40 0.98
CA ASP A 26 5.65 11.86 1.23
C ASP A 26 6.68 10.76 0.99
N VAL A 27 6.46 9.56 1.51
CA VAL A 27 7.42 8.45 1.38
C VAL A 27 7.34 7.84 -0.02
N LEU A 28 6.15 7.50 -0.52
CA LEU A 28 5.98 6.84 -1.81
C LEU A 28 5.74 7.79 -2.98
N GLY A 29 5.44 9.06 -2.72
CA GLY A 29 5.24 10.03 -3.78
C GLY A 29 3.87 9.96 -4.46
N ALA A 30 2.87 9.32 -3.85
CA ALA A 30 1.51 9.26 -4.35
C ALA A 30 0.69 10.43 -3.81
N PRO A 31 0.36 11.47 -4.62
CA PRO A 31 -0.33 12.64 -4.13
C PRO A 31 -1.79 12.35 -3.76
N LEU A 32 -2.27 12.99 -2.70
CA LEU A 32 -3.68 13.01 -2.35
C LEU A 32 -4.44 13.80 -3.42
N VAL A 33 -5.48 13.19 -4.02
CA VAL A 33 -6.28 13.82 -5.06
C VAL A 33 -7.75 14.01 -4.68
N ALA A 34 -8.24 13.25 -3.69
CA ALA A 34 -9.59 13.41 -3.17
C ALA A 34 -9.69 12.90 -1.74
N ILE A 35 -10.49 13.58 -0.93
CA ILE A 35 -10.90 13.15 0.39
C ILE A 35 -12.33 13.65 0.63
N PHE A 36 -13.20 12.76 1.12
CA PHE A 36 -14.61 13.11 1.30
C PHE A 36 -15.26 12.20 2.34
N ASP A 37 -16.40 12.65 2.85
CA ASP A 37 -17.25 11.83 3.70
C ASP A 37 -17.84 10.68 2.88
N MET A 38 -17.84 9.49 3.45
CA MET A 38 -18.39 8.31 2.77
C MET A 38 -19.90 8.43 2.63
N HIS A 39 -20.38 8.21 1.41
CA HIS A 39 -21.81 8.19 1.14
C HIS A 39 -22.49 7.05 1.91
N GLY A 40 -23.52 7.38 2.68
CA GLY A 40 -24.30 6.39 3.42
C GLY A 40 -23.62 5.79 4.67
N VAL A 41 -22.45 6.29 5.06
CA VAL A 41 -21.74 5.82 6.26
C VAL A 41 -21.39 7.04 7.14
N PRO A 42 -22.25 7.40 8.09
CA PRO A 42 -22.01 8.55 8.97
C PRO A 42 -20.66 8.41 9.70
N GLY A 43 -19.82 9.45 9.61
CA GLY A 43 -18.49 9.49 10.22
C GLY A 43 -17.41 8.72 9.45
N GLY A 44 -17.76 8.06 8.35
CA GLY A 44 -16.80 7.41 7.47
C GLY A 44 -16.09 8.43 6.58
N ILE A 45 -14.79 8.23 6.36
CA ILE A 45 -13.94 9.07 5.50
C ILE A 45 -13.26 8.20 4.47
N HIS A 46 -13.20 8.69 3.23
CA HIS A 46 -12.56 8.00 2.10
C HIS A 46 -11.58 8.95 1.42
N ALA A 47 -10.34 8.53 1.26
CA ALA A 47 -9.30 9.29 0.59
C ALA A 47 -8.77 8.51 -0.62
N PHE A 48 -8.38 9.24 -1.66
CA PHE A 48 -7.74 8.69 -2.86
C PHE A 48 -6.39 9.35 -3.09
N LEU A 49 -5.36 8.53 -3.27
CA LEU A 49 -4.02 8.95 -3.66
C LEU A 49 -3.76 8.41 -5.07
N LYS A 50 -3.18 9.23 -5.92
CA LYS A 50 -2.97 8.86 -7.32
C LYS A 50 -1.66 8.13 -7.52
N LEU A 51 -1.74 6.97 -8.17
CA LEU A 51 -0.58 6.28 -8.72
C LEU A 51 -0.44 6.67 -10.20
N ASP A 52 0.79 6.72 -10.68
CA ASP A 52 1.03 6.88 -12.12
C ASP A 52 0.40 5.71 -12.88
N GLY A 53 -0.16 5.98 -14.07
CA GLY A 53 -0.78 4.95 -14.89
C GLY A 53 -2.28 4.74 -14.69
N GLY A 54 -2.97 5.65 -13.99
CA GLY A 54 -4.44 5.65 -13.93
C GLY A 54 -5.04 4.74 -12.86
N CYS A 55 -4.23 4.28 -11.91
CA CYS A 55 -4.65 3.52 -10.75
C CYS A 55 -4.61 4.41 -9.50
N TYR A 56 -5.45 4.11 -8.51
CA TYR A 56 -5.47 4.83 -7.23
C TYR A 56 -5.23 3.87 -6.07
N PHE A 57 -4.57 4.38 -5.05
CA PHE A 57 -4.56 3.79 -3.72
C PHE A 57 -5.55 4.56 -2.86
N SER A 58 -6.42 3.87 -2.15
CA SER A 58 -7.42 4.53 -1.34
C SER A 58 -7.39 4.06 0.11
N LEU A 59 -7.85 4.94 0.99
CA LEU A 59 -7.90 4.73 2.43
C LEU A 59 -9.32 4.95 2.90
N VAL A 60 -9.80 4.05 3.74
CA VAL A 60 -11.12 4.13 4.37
C VAL A 60 -10.95 4.14 5.88
N GLN A 61 -11.54 5.11 6.54
CA GLN A 61 -11.63 5.16 8.00
C GLN A 61 -13.09 5.23 8.42
N LEU A 62 -13.54 4.25 9.18
CA LEU A 62 -14.85 4.26 9.82
C LEU A 62 -14.70 4.70 11.29
N PRO A 63 -15.80 5.09 11.97
CA PRO A 63 -15.70 5.61 13.34
C PRO A 63 -14.96 4.69 14.32
N GLU A 64 -15.07 3.38 14.15
CA GLU A 64 -14.52 2.40 15.08
C GLU A 64 -13.22 1.74 14.61
N THR A 65 -12.70 2.12 13.43
CA THR A 65 -11.51 1.47 12.85
C THR A 65 -10.29 1.60 13.75
N ALA A 66 -10.07 2.78 14.35
CA ALA A 66 -8.91 3.02 15.23
C ALA A 66 -8.89 2.11 16.46
N GLU A 67 -10.04 1.63 16.89
CA GLU A 67 -10.20 0.78 18.09
C GLU A 67 -10.15 -0.71 17.75
N THR A 68 -10.21 -1.07 16.48
CA THR A 68 -10.15 -2.46 16.04
C THR A 68 -8.71 -2.95 16.13
N PRO A 69 -8.44 -4.03 16.88
CA PRO A 69 -7.06 -4.47 17.10
C PRO A 69 -6.43 -5.10 15.85
N ILE A 70 -5.13 -4.83 15.68
CA ILE A 70 -4.29 -5.53 14.71
C ILE A 70 -3.73 -6.78 15.40
N THR A 71 -3.92 -7.94 14.77
CA THR A 71 -3.38 -9.21 15.27
C THR A 71 -2.59 -9.86 14.15
N LEU A 72 -1.26 -9.91 14.28
CA LEU A 72 -0.39 -10.58 13.31
C LEU A 72 -0.73 -12.07 13.26
N GLY A 73 -0.76 -12.60 12.04
CA GLY A 73 -1.19 -13.97 11.77
C GLY A 73 -2.70 -14.15 11.64
N LEU A 74 -3.47 -13.10 11.88
CA LEU A 74 -4.94 -13.10 11.77
C LEU A 74 -5.45 -11.98 10.87
N THR A 75 -5.23 -10.72 11.24
CA THR A 75 -5.66 -9.55 10.46
C THR A 75 -4.61 -9.08 9.46
N HIS A 76 -3.34 -9.31 9.77
CA HIS A 76 -2.19 -8.85 8.97
C HIS A 76 -1.15 -9.96 8.93
N ALA A 77 -0.49 -10.09 7.77
CA ALA A 77 0.62 -11.03 7.61
C ALA A 77 1.90 -10.58 8.34
N GLY A 78 2.13 -9.28 8.44
CA GLY A 78 3.29 -8.68 9.09
C GLY A 78 4.57 -8.67 8.25
N THR A 79 4.76 -9.65 7.39
CA THR A 79 5.86 -9.75 6.43
C THR A 79 5.39 -10.40 5.13
N GLY A 80 6.19 -10.34 4.09
CA GLY A 80 5.90 -11.02 2.81
C GLY A 80 5.83 -12.56 2.92
N ALA A 81 6.28 -13.13 4.03
CA ALA A 81 6.21 -14.57 4.31
C ALA A 81 5.22 -14.90 5.44
N GLY A 82 4.53 -13.91 5.99
CA GLY A 82 3.60 -14.10 7.10
C GLY A 82 2.26 -14.70 6.67
N ASN A 83 1.56 -15.28 7.63
CA ASN A 83 0.23 -15.83 7.46
C ASN A 83 -0.84 -14.86 7.98
N SER A 84 -2.04 -14.96 7.45
CA SER A 84 -3.23 -14.26 7.96
C SER A 84 -4.50 -15.01 7.55
N ALA A 85 -5.65 -14.55 8.02
CA ALA A 85 -6.91 -15.23 7.74
C ALA A 85 -7.23 -15.26 6.24
N PRO A 86 -7.97 -16.29 5.77
CA PRO A 86 -8.40 -16.33 4.37
C PRO A 86 -9.17 -15.06 3.98
N GLY A 87 -8.82 -14.51 2.81
CA GLY A 87 -9.46 -13.30 2.28
C GLY A 87 -8.82 -11.97 2.75
N THR A 88 -7.88 -11.99 3.70
CA THR A 88 -7.11 -10.80 4.07
C THR A 88 -5.99 -10.54 3.06
N MET A 89 -5.52 -9.30 2.99
CA MET A 89 -4.39 -8.94 2.13
C MET A 89 -3.08 -9.51 2.72
N GLN A 90 -2.33 -10.26 1.92
CA GLN A 90 -1.00 -10.73 2.33
C GLN A 90 0.01 -9.57 2.25
N HIS A 91 0.13 -8.93 1.09
CA HIS A 91 0.90 -7.70 0.86
C HIS A 91 0.39 -6.98 -0.39
N LEU A 92 0.82 -5.76 -0.57
CA LEU A 92 0.52 -4.95 -1.75
C LEU A 92 1.81 -4.56 -2.45
N ALA A 93 1.90 -4.88 -3.74
CA ALA A 93 3.04 -4.56 -4.58
C ALA A 93 2.69 -3.43 -5.56
N PHE A 94 3.48 -2.36 -5.50
CA PHE A 94 3.41 -1.26 -6.46
C PHE A 94 4.37 -1.52 -7.62
N TYR A 95 4.02 -1.05 -8.80
CA TYR A 95 4.80 -1.24 -10.01
C TYR A 95 5.71 -0.03 -10.30
N VAL A 96 6.95 -0.33 -10.70
CA VAL A 96 7.85 0.63 -11.36
C VAL A 96 8.41 -0.01 -12.63
N ALA A 97 8.76 0.81 -13.61
CA ALA A 97 9.05 0.32 -14.95
C ALA A 97 10.35 -0.48 -15.08
N ASP A 98 11.35 -0.19 -14.24
CA ASP A 98 12.69 -0.79 -14.37
C ASP A 98 13.44 -0.78 -13.03
N GLU A 99 14.59 -1.46 -13.02
CA GLU A 99 15.43 -1.60 -11.84
C GLU A 99 16.02 -0.27 -11.35
N ASN A 100 16.33 0.67 -12.25
CA ASN A 100 16.83 1.97 -11.84
C ASN A 100 15.79 2.73 -11.01
N ARG A 101 14.53 2.65 -11.40
CA ARG A 101 13.41 3.24 -10.65
C ARG A 101 13.17 2.50 -9.34
N LEU A 102 13.34 1.18 -9.33
CA LEU A 102 13.24 0.37 -8.11
C LEU A 102 14.28 0.80 -7.08
N ILE A 103 15.54 0.96 -7.51
CA ILE A 103 16.63 1.41 -6.65
C ILE A 103 16.39 2.84 -6.16
N ALA A 104 15.91 3.73 -7.03
CA ALA A 104 15.57 5.10 -6.65
C ALA A 104 14.45 5.13 -5.59
N MET A 105 13.43 4.29 -5.73
CA MET A 105 12.38 4.13 -4.72
C MET A 105 12.94 3.61 -3.39
N ARG A 106 13.77 2.57 -3.41
CA ARG A 106 14.44 2.07 -2.22
C ARG A 106 15.18 3.19 -1.48
N ASP A 107 15.98 3.95 -2.19
CA ASP A 107 16.82 5.00 -1.60
C ASP A 107 15.95 6.13 -1.04
N ARG A 108 14.90 6.53 -1.76
CA ARG A 108 13.93 7.51 -1.28
C ARG A 108 13.27 7.05 0.04
N ILE A 109 12.78 5.82 0.08
CA ILE A 109 12.11 5.27 1.26
C ILE A 109 13.08 5.23 2.46
N ARG A 110 14.32 4.80 2.23
CA ARG A 110 15.37 4.78 3.27
C ARG A 110 15.70 6.17 3.80
N THR A 111 15.77 7.20 2.93
CA THR A 111 16.02 8.57 3.38
C THR A 111 14.89 9.13 4.24
N LYS A 112 13.69 8.57 4.15
CA LYS A 112 12.56 8.91 5.02
C LYS A 112 12.53 8.10 6.33
N GLY A 113 13.59 7.34 6.61
CA GLY A 113 13.74 6.60 7.86
C GLY A 113 13.03 5.24 7.89
N VAL A 114 12.60 4.73 6.76
CA VAL A 114 11.94 3.42 6.65
C VAL A 114 12.96 2.35 6.24
N ASN A 115 12.97 1.22 6.95
CA ASN A 115 13.81 0.08 6.60
C ASN A 115 13.28 -0.57 5.32
N VAL A 116 14.19 -0.88 4.38
CA VAL A 116 13.86 -1.52 3.11
C VAL A 116 14.79 -2.69 2.87
N ILE A 117 14.20 -3.85 2.55
CA ILE A 117 14.89 -5.06 2.14
C ILE A 117 14.89 -5.13 0.62
N GLY A 118 16.03 -5.47 0.04
CA GLY A 118 16.17 -5.68 -1.39
C GLY A 118 17.01 -4.63 -2.12
N PRO A 119 17.11 -4.73 -3.43
CA PRO A 119 16.30 -5.59 -4.34
C PRO A 119 16.54 -7.08 -4.18
N LEU A 120 15.45 -7.84 -4.23
CA LEU A 120 15.48 -9.31 -4.31
C LEU A 120 15.04 -9.73 -5.72
N ASN A 121 15.75 -10.67 -6.30
CA ASN A 121 15.43 -11.18 -7.63
C ASN A 121 14.57 -12.46 -7.51
N HIS A 122 13.32 -12.37 -7.94
CA HIS A 122 12.37 -13.47 -7.96
C HIS A 122 12.24 -14.13 -9.34
N GLY A 123 13.12 -13.79 -10.28
CA GLY A 123 13.05 -14.25 -11.67
C GLY A 123 12.11 -13.41 -12.51
N MET A 124 10.81 -13.55 -12.32
CA MET A 124 9.81 -12.76 -13.05
C MET A 124 9.77 -11.28 -12.65
N CYS A 125 10.22 -10.97 -11.47
CA CYS A 125 10.29 -9.59 -10.96
C CYS A 125 11.47 -9.41 -10.02
N LYS A 126 11.88 -8.15 -9.85
CA LYS A 126 12.79 -7.72 -8.79
C LYS A 126 12.01 -6.81 -7.85
N SER A 127 12.22 -6.98 -6.55
CA SER A 127 11.36 -6.37 -5.55
C SER A 127 12.10 -5.80 -4.38
N ILE A 128 11.54 -4.75 -3.79
CA ILE A 128 11.91 -4.25 -2.48
C ILE A 128 10.71 -4.37 -1.53
N TYR A 129 10.97 -4.62 -0.25
CA TYR A 129 9.95 -4.82 0.78
C TYR A 129 10.15 -3.88 1.95
N PHE A 130 9.06 -3.35 2.47
CA PHE A 130 9.05 -2.46 3.63
C PHE A 130 7.68 -2.48 4.31
N ALA A 131 7.62 -1.93 5.52
CA ALA A 131 6.37 -1.78 6.26
C ALA A 131 5.87 -0.35 6.19
N GLY A 132 4.58 -0.17 5.97
CA GLY A 132 3.88 1.08 6.17
C GLY A 132 3.30 1.20 7.58
N PRO A 133 2.65 2.34 7.90
CA PRO A 133 1.93 2.49 9.16
C PRO A 133 0.87 1.40 9.34
N GLU A 134 0.54 1.12 10.58
CA GLU A 134 -0.46 0.11 10.95
C GLU A 134 -0.11 -1.30 10.45
N GLN A 135 1.19 -1.60 10.39
CA GLN A 135 1.76 -2.92 10.05
C GLN A 135 1.37 -3.45 8.66
N ILE A 136 1.08 -2.56 7.73
CA ILE A 136 0.85 -2.95 6.34
C ILE A 136 2.16 -3.42 5.70
N THR A 137 2.13 -4.56 5.02
CA THR A 137 3.27 -5.09 4.27
C THR A 137 3.22 -4.58 2.84
N LEU A 138 4.28 -3.89 2.44
CA LEU A 138 4.37 -3.24 1.14
C LEU A 138 5.57 -3.75 0.34
N GLU A 139 5.39 -3.73 -0.98
CA GLU A 139 6.40 -4.10 -1.96
C GLU A 139 6.40 -3.07 -3.08
N VAL A 140 7.55 -2.81 -3.67
CA VAL A 140 7.64 -2.22 -5.00
C VAL A 140 8.36 -3.20 -5.89
N ALA A 141 7.84 -3.44 -7.07
CA ALA A 141 8.36 -4.43 -8.01
C ALA A 141 8.54 -3.84 -9.41
N CYS A 142 9.57 -4.31 -10.09
CA CYS A 142 9.77 -4.07 -11.53
C CYS A 142 9.89 -5.41 -12.27
N PRO A 143 9.75 -5.43 -13.61
CA PRO A 143 10.00 -6.65 -14.38
C PRO A 143 11.39 -7.22 -14.11
N GLY A 144 11.49 -8.53 -13.98
CA GLY A 144 12.75 -9.24 -13.69
C GLY A 144 13.64 -9.48 -14.88
N MET A 145 13.07 -9.44 -16.05
CA MET A 145 13.78 -9.67 -17.32
C MET A 145 13.39 -8.64 -18.35
#